data_71551cb5d4f142bb4507972a74778e6c
#
_entry.id   71551cb5d4f142bb4507972a74778e6c
#
_cell.length_a   1.000
_cell.length_b   1.000
_cell.length_c   1.000
_cell.angle_alpha   90.00
_cell.angle_beta   90.00
_cell.angle_gamma   90.00
#
_symmetry.space_group_name_H-M   'P 1'
#
loop_
_entity.id
_entity.type
_entity.pdbx_description
1 polymer ?
#
loop_
_entity_poly.entity_id
_entity_poly.type
_entity_poly.pdbx_seq_one_letter_code
_entity_poly.pdbx_strand_id
1 'polypeptide(L)'
;LRWYGVSEGDEVIVPAYTYCATANVVVHCGATPVMVDVNSDFNINVENIKRAITPKTKVIIPVDIAGFPCDYDEINDLVQDINIQKMFQPRTDEQKMLGRILVLSDAAHSVGAVYKGKRTGSLCDITVFSFHAVKNLTTAEGGAICLNLPEPFNHEEIYKTLCIKSLHGQNKDALAKTQLGNWRYDVTEAGYKCNMTDILAAIGLIEIERYDEDMLEKRKAIFDAYSDAFAKYDCFEVPVYETPDKTSSYHVYPLRIKGITEEQRDQLMQKIFEQEVTVNVHFIPLPMLSVYKNKGYKIENYPVTYDNYSREISLPVYFDLTDEQLAKVIESVVSLKNYL
;
A
#
# COMPACT_ATOMS: atom_id res chain seq x y z
N LEU A 1 6.44 -9.99 -7.91
CA LEU A 1 5.56 -10.95 -8.60
C LEU A 1 6.34 -11.77 -9.64
N ARG A 2 7.03 -11.14 -10.61
CA ARG A 2 7.77 -11.86 -11.68
C ARG A 2 8.89 -12.75 -11.16
N TRP A 3 9.61 -12.34 -10.12
CA TRP A 3 10.60 -13.20 -9.47
C TRP A 3 9.96 -14.49 -8.93
N TYR A 4 8.79 -14.39 -8.33
CA TYR A 4 8.03 -15.54 -7.79
C TYR A 4 7.36 -16.37 -8.89
N GLY A 5 7.46 -15.94 -10.16
CA GLY A 5 6.94 -16.65 -11.33
C GLY A 5 5.44 -16.51 -11.55
N VAL A 6 4.82 -15.46 -11.00
CA VAL A 6 3.40 -15.14 -11.29
C VAL A 6 3.23 -14.85 -12.77
N SER A 7 2.28 -15.52 -13.41
CA SER A 7 2.06 -15.50 -14.86
C SER A 7 0.60 -15.78 -15.24
N GLU A 8 0.33 -15.88 -16.53
CA GLU A 8 -0.99 -16.22 -17.06
C GLU A 8 -1.57 -17.49 -16.45
N GLY A 9 -2.83 -17.42 -16.05
CA GLY A 9 -3.57 -18.48 -15.37
C GLY A 9 -3.45 -18.47 -13.85
N ASP A 10 -2.54 -17.66 -13.27
CA ASP A 10 -2.43 -17.46 -11.84
C ASP A 10 -3.40 -16.37 -11.35
N GLU A 11 -3.72 -16.43 -10.08
CA GLU A 11 -4.57 -15.47 -9.36
C GLU A 11 -3.77 -14.80 -8.24
N VAL A 12 -3.99 -13.49 -8.08
CA VAL A 12 -3.43 -12.70 -6.99
C VAL A 12 -4.56 -11.95 -6.29
N ILE A 13 -4.70 -12.19 -4.99
CA ILE A 13 -5.74 -11.53 -4.17
C ILE A 13 -5.27 -10.14 -3.78
N VAL A 14 -6.13 -9.14 -4.02
CA VAL A 14 -5.89 -7.72 -3.72
C VAL A 14 -7.14 -7.10 -3.09
N PRO A 15 -7.03 -6.05 -2.25
CA PRO A 15 -8.23 -5.33 -1.79
C PRO A 15 -8.89 -4.58 -2.95
N ALA A 16 -10.21 -4.47 -2.92
CA ALA A 16 -10.97 -3.66 -3.88
C ALA A 16 -10.74 -2.15 -3.67
N TYR A 17 -10.36 -1.76 -2.45
CA TYR A 17 -10.02 -0.39 -2.05
C TYR A 17 -8.51 -0.23 -1.96
N THR A 18 -7.91 0.27 -3.01
CA THR A 18 -6.47 0.58 -3.08
C THR A 18 -6.16 1.44 -4.30
N TYR A 19 -4.93 1.95 -4.37
CA TYR A 19 -4.40 2.57 -5.58
C TYR A 19 -4.25 1.54 -6.71
N CYS A 20 -4.46 1.97 -7.94
CA CYS A 20 -4.49 1.06 -9.09
C CYS A 20 -3.18 0.27 -9.31
N ALA A 21 -2.04 0.75 -8.83
CA ALA A 21 -0.75 0.08 -8.99
C ALA A 21 -0.76 -1.34 -8.43
N THR A 22 -1.41 -1.57 -7.27
CA THR A 22 -1.50 -2.88 -6.62
C THR A 22 -2.08 -3.96 -7.55
N ALA A 23 -3.14 -3.63 -8.31
CA ALA A 23 -3.74 -4.56 -9.26
C ALA A 23 -3.11 -4.50 -10.66
N ASN A 24 -2.58 -3.34 -11.09
CA ASN A 24 -1.93 -3.21 -12.39
C ASN A 24 -0.71 -4.13 -12.50
N VAL A 25 0.11 -4.26 -11.45
CA VAL A 25 1.28 -5.15 -11.47
C VAL A 25 0.91 -6.63 -11.64
N VAL A 26 -0.28 -7.03 -11.18
CA VAL A 26 -0.82 -8.37 -11.42
C VAL A 26 -1.14 -8.56 -12.90
N VAL A 27 -1.85 -7.59 -13.49
CA VAL A 27 -2.19 -7.59 -14.93
C VAL A 27 -0.92 -7.56 -15.79
N HIS A 28 0.13 -6.83 -15.39
CA HIS A 28 1.41 -6.81 -16.09
C HIS A 28 2.15 -8.16 -16.08
N CYS A 29 1.82 -9.04 -15.13
CA CYS A 29 2.30 -10.43 -15.11
C CYS A 29 1.44 -11.38 -15.98
N GLY A 30 0.34 -10.90 -16.58
CA GLY A 30 -0.64 -11.73 -17.28
C GLY A 30 -1.59 -12.47 -16.32
N ALA A 31 -1.48 -12.27 -15.02
CA ALA A 31 -2.30 -12.92 -14.00
C ALA A 31 -3.63 -12.17 -13.77
N THR A 32 -4.54 -12.80 -13.05
CA THR A 32 -5.84 -12.24 -12.71
C THR A 32 -5.83 -11.64 -11.31
N PRO A 33 -6.09 -10.34 -11.12
CA PRO A 33 -6.33 -9.78 -9.80
C PRO A 33 -7.69 -10.26 -9.29
N VAL A 34 -7.71 -10.94 -8.14
CA VAL A 34 -8.94 -11.34 -7.45
C VAL A 34 -9.21 -10.32 -6.36
N MET A 35 -10.16 -9.42 -6.63
CA MET A 35 -10.49 -8.36 -5.69
C MET A 35 -11.36 -8.91 -4.56
N VAL A 36 -11.08 -8.48 -3.33
CA VAL A 36 -11.87 -8.79 -2.14
C VAL A 36 -12.24 -7.51 -1.40
N ASP A 37 -13.37 -7.56 -0.67
CA ASP A 37 -13.84 -6.42 0.10
C ASP A 37 -12.95 -6.16 1.32
N VAL A 38 -13.07 -4.97 1.88
CA VAL A 38 -12.25 -4.48 3.00
C VAL A 38 -13.05 -4.42 4.30
N ASN A 39 -12.39 -4.08 5.40
CA ASN A 39 -12.99 -3.73 6.68
C ASN A 39 -13.34 -2.24 6.75
N SER A 40 -13.99 -1.82 7.83
CA SER A 40 -14.31 -0.41 8.10
C SER A 40 -13.05 0.47 8.30
N ASP A 41 -11.90 -0.11 8.60
CA ASP A 41 -10.60 0.55 8.67
C ASP A 41 -9.87 0.65 7.32
N PHE A 42 -10.55 0.32 6.22
CA PHE A 42 -10.07 0.29 4.84
C PHE A 42 -9.12 -0.87 4.49
N ASN A 43 -8.63 -1.61 5.47
CA ASN A 43 -7.72 -2.72 5.23
C ASN A 43 -8.44 -3.97 4.73
N ILE A 44 -7.72 -4.81 4.03
CA ILE A 44 -8.24 -6.05 3.42
C ILE A 44 -8.89 -6.96 4.49
N ASN A 45 -10.06 -7.51 4.20
CA ASN A 45 -10.77 -8.40 5.11
C ASN A 45 -10.28 -9.85 4.96
N VAL A 46 -9.77 -10.44 6.04
CA VAL A 46 -9.15 -11.78 6.04
C VAL A 46 -10.16 -12.89 5.72
N GLU A 47 -11.41 -12.79 6.20
CA GLU A 47 -12.45 -13.77 5.85
C GLU A 47 -12.81 -13.71 4.35
N ASN A 48 -12.77 -12.54 3.74
CA ASN A 48 -12.96 -12.40 2.30
C ASN A 48 -11.76 -12.96 1.52
N ILE A 49 -10.54 -12.81 2.01
CA ILE A 49 -9.36 -13.49 1.46
C ILE A 49 -9.60 -15.00 1.46
N LYS A 50 -9.94 -15.57 2.61
CA LYS A 50 -10.16 -17.01 2.78
C LYS A 50 -11.18 -17.58 1.81
N ARG A 51 -12.29 -16.87 1.57
CA ARG A 51 -13.34 -17.27 0.61
C ARG A 51 -12.88 -17.19 -0.84
N ALA A 52 -11.94 -16.32 -1.15
CA ALA A 52 -11.45 -16.07 -2.51
C ALA A 52 -10.30 -16.98 -2.92
N ILE A 53 -9.66 -17.71 -1.98
CA ILE A 53 -8.54 -18.61 -2.29
C ILE A 53 -9.01 -19.77 -3.18
N THR A 54 -8.24 -19.99 -4.25
CA THR A 54 -8.37 -21.12 -5.17
C THR A 54 -7.02 -21.81 -5.37
N PRO A 55 -6.96 -22.97 -6.03
CA PRO A 55 -5.69 -23.60 -6.41
C PRO A 55 -4.79 -22.74 -7.31
N LYS A 56 -5.35 -21.71 -7.96
CA LYS A 56 -4.62 -20.75 -8.82
C LYS A 56 -4.03 -19.59 -8.02
N THR A 57 -4.45 -19.38 -6.79
CA THR A 57 -3.98 -18.27 -5.95
C THR A 57 -2.49 -18.47 -5.62
N LYS A 58 -1.64 -17.50 -6.02
CA LYS A 58 -0.19 -17.55 -5.79
C LYS A 58 0.28 -16.52 -4.78
N VAL A 59 -0.39 -15.37 -4.73
CA VAL A 59 0.01 -14.24 -3.89
C VAL A 59 -1.23 -13.58 -3.28
N ILE A 60 -1.09 -13.10 -2.05
CA ILE A 60 -1.99 -12.13 -1.42
C ILE A 60 -1.22 -10.83 -1.28
N ILE A 61 -1.82 -9.71 -1.72
CA ILE A 61 -1.23 -8.37 -1.56
C ILE A 61 -2.09 -7.56 -0.59
N PRO A 62 -1.87 -7.64 0.73
CA PRO A 62 -2.46 -6.70 1.66
C PRO A 62 -1.88 -5.30 1.42
N VAL A 63 -2.70 -4.27 1.65
CA VAL A 63 -2.29 -2.86 1.50
C VAL A 63 -2.56 -2.15 2.82
N ASP A 64 -1.53 -1.55 3.39
CA ASP A 64 -1.61 -0.77 4.63
C ASP A 64 -2.19 0.62 4.34
N ILE A 65 -3.52 0.70 4.12
CA ILE A 65 -4.20 1.94 3.72
C ILE A 65 -3.99 3.04 4.76
N ALA A 66 -3.74 4.26 4.29
CA ALA A 66 -3.50 5.45 5.12
C ALA A 66 -2.31 5.32 6.11
N GLY A 67 -1.54 4.23 6.01
CA GLY A 67 -0.43 3.92 6.89
C GLY A 67 -0.79 3.07 8.10
N PHE A 68 -2.02 2.57 8.20
CA PHE A 68 -2.48 1.69 9.27
C PHE A 68 -2.24 0.22 8.89
N PRO A 69 -1.47 -0.57 9.67
CA PRO A 69 -1.11 -1.93 9.30
C PRO A 69 -2.31 -2.87 9.18
N CYS A 70 -2.28 -3.78 8.18
CA CYS A 70 -3.22 -4.89 8.08
C CYS A 70 -3.08 -5.88 9.25
N ASP A 71 -3.99 -6.83 9.38
CA ASP A 71 -3.95 -7.91 10.38
C ASP A 71 -3.00 -9.03 9.93
N TYR A 72 -1.69 -8.74 9.99
CA TYR A 72 -0.66 -9.61 9.44
C TYR A 72 -0.59 -10.99 10.09
N ASP A 73 -0.85 -11.12 11.40
CA ASP A 73 -0.87 -12.43 12.05
C ASP A 73 -1.97 -13.30 11.46
N GLU A 74 -3.19 -12.77 11.30
CA GLU A 74 -4.31 -13.51 10.72
C GLU A 74 -4.05 -13.89 9.26
N ILE A 75 -3.43 -12.99 8.47
CA ILE A 75 -3.07 -13.28 7.07
C ILE A 75 -1.99 -14.36 7.01
N ASN A 76 -0.96 -14.26 7.86
CA ASN A 76 0.12 -15.25 7.92
C ASN A 76 -0.38 -16.62 8.40
N ASP A 77 -1.24 -16.65 9.42
CA ASP A 77 -1.86 -17.89 9.91
C ASP A 77 -2.73 -18.54 8.83
N LEU A 78 -3.49 -17.74 8.08
CA LEU A 78 -4.32 -18.23 6.98
C LEU A 78 -3.48 -18.95 5.91
N VAL A 79 -2.37 -18.35 5.46
CA VAL A 79 -1.53 -18.98 4.41
C VAL A 79 -0.73 -20.16 4.95
N GLN A 80 -0.63 -20.32 6.28
CA GLN A 80 -0.02 -21.46 6.95
C GLN A 80 -1.01 -22.57 7.29
N ASP A 81 -2.33 -22.35 7.14
CA ASP A 81 -3.33 -23.38 7.34
C ASP A 81 -3.08 -24.57 6.40
N ILE A 82 -3.00 -25.78 6.97
CA ILE A 82 -2.68 -26.99 6.20
C ILE A 82 -3.66 -27.30 5.08
N ASN A 83 -4.93 -26.89 5.20
CA ASN A 83 -5.93 -27.10 4.15
C ASN A 83 -5.70 -26.12 3.00
N ILE A 84 -5.31 -24.88 3.31
CA ILE A 84 -4.96 -23.89 2.31
C ILE A 84 -3.66 -24.32 1.58
N GLN A 85 -2.66 -24.77 2.32
CA GLN A 85 -1.42 -25.27 1.70
C GLN A 85 -1.67 -26.47 0.78
N LYS A 86 -2.56 -27.39 1.14
CA LYS A 86 -2.95 -28.53 0.29
C LYS A 86 -3.65 -28.11 -1.01
N MET A 87 -4.29 -26.95 -1.03
CA MET A 87 -4.92 -26.39 -2.25
C MET A 87 -3.89 -25.71 -3.17
N PHE A 88 -2.77 -25.28 -2.63
CA PHE A 88 -1.76 -24.55 -3.37
C PHE A 88 -1.10 -25.43 -4.44
N GLN A 89 -1.06 -24.93 -5.69
CA GLN A 89 -0.46 -25.64 -6.81
C GLN A 89 0.76 -24.86 -7.34
N PRO A 90 1.98 -25.18 -6.86
CA PRO A 90 3.18 -24.47 -7.29
C PRO A 90 3.51 -24.77 -8.76
N ARG A 91 3.97 -23.74 -9.51
CA ARG A 91 4.37 -23.83 -10.93
C ARG A 91 5.86 -23.55 -11.15
N THR A 92 6.51 -22.87 -10.21
CA THR A 92 7.95 -22.51 -10.26
C THR A 92 8.71 -23.12 -9.09
N ASP A 93 10.01 -23.06 -9.13
CA ASP A 93 10.84 -23.61 -8.06
C ASP A 93 10.74 -22.74 -6.78
N GLU A 94 10.61 -21.42 -6.92
CA GLU A 94 10.38 -20.51 -5.80
C GLU A 94 9.03 -20.84 -5.12
N GLN A 95 7.99 -21.10 -5.90
CA GLN A 95 6.67 -21.49 -5.38
C GLN A 95 6.71 -22.85 -4.69
N LYS A 96 7.45 -23.83 -5.23
CA LYS A 96 7.66 -25.15 -4.59
C LYS A 96 8.46 -25.00 -3.29
N MET A 97 9.49 -24.14 -3.31
CA MET A 97 10.35 -23.89 -2.14
C MET A 97 9.57 -23.27 -0.99
N LEU A 98 8.69 -22.29 -1.27
CA LEU A 98 7.82 -21.68 -0.27
C LEU A 98 6.70 -22.65 0.19
N GLY A 99 6.16 -23.45 -0.72
CA GLY A 99 5.14 -24.46 -0.45
C GLY A 99 3.75 -23.91 -0.11
N ARG A 100 3.54 -22.59 -0.23
CA ARG A 100 2.28 -21.91 0.12
C ARG A 100 2.11 -20.60 -0.65
N ILE A 101 0.96 -19.96 -0.48
CA ILE A 101 0.68 -18.62 -1.01
C ILE A 101 1.68 -17.63 -0.39
N LEU A 102 2.28 -16.77 -1.22
CA LEU A 102 3.17 -15.68 -0.82
C LEU A 102 2.35 -14.52 -0.26
N VAL A 103 2.78 -13.93 0.85
CA VAL A 103 2.25 -12.66 1.35
C VAL A 103 3.20 -11.53 0.96
N LEU A 104 2.74 -10.66 0.06
CA LEU A 104 3.48 -9.51 -0.46
C LEU A 104 2.80 -8.22 -0.02
N SER A 105 3.30 -7.58 1.03
CA SER A 105 2.73 -6.32 1.53
C SER A 105 3.00 -5.16 0.58
N ASP A 106 1.93 -4.47 0.18
CA ASP A 106 2.00 -3.12 -0.39
C ASP A 106 1.99 -2.11 0.78
N ALA A 107 3.19 -1.77 1.23
CA ALA A 107 3.46 -0.86 2.34
C ALA A 107 3.76 0.56 1.85
N ALA A 108 3.21 0.94 0.68
CA ALA A 108 3.45 2.26 0.08
C ALA A 108 3.06 3.44 0.99
N HIS A 109 2.23 3.22 2.00
CA HIS A 109 1.80 4.23 2.97
C HIS A 109 2.40 4.01 4.37
N SER A 110 3.02 2.88 4.67
CA SER A 110 3.25 2.43 6.05
C SER A 110 4.71 2.41 6.51
N VAL A 111 5.62 3.16 5.85
CA VAL A 111 6.98 3.34 6.37
C VAL A 111 6.89 3.85 7.81
N GLY A 112 7.52 3.15 8.75
CA GLY A 112 7.54 3.52 10.17
C GLY A 112 6.33 3.06 10.99
N ALA A 113 5.27 2.54 10.38
CA ALA A 113 4.16 1.94 11.12
C ALA A 113 4.59 0.70 11.93
N VAL A 114 3.85 0.40 12.99
CA VAL A 114 4.17 -0.69 13.91
C VAL A 114 2.97 -1.63 14.08
N TYR A 115 3.23 -2.92 14.06
CA TYR A 115 2.28 -3.98 14.37
C TYR A 115 2.86 -4.91 15.43
N LYS A 116 2.22 -5.00 16.61
CA LYS A 116 2.67 -5.80 17.76
C LYS A 116 4.18 -5.62 18.08
N GLY A 117 4.61 -4.36 18.11
CA GLY A 117 5.98 -3.96 18.43
C GLY A 117 7.00 -4.17 17.30
N LYS A 118 6.59 -4.63 16.11
CA LYS A 118 7.46 -4.79 14.94
C LYS A 118 7.14 -3.75 13.87
N ARG A 119 8.18 -3.20 13.25
CA ARG A 119 8.02 -2.27 12.11
C ARG A 119 7.52 -2.99 10.88
N THR A 120 6.70 -2.30 10.06
CA THR A 120 6.41 -2.72 8.68
C THR A 120 7.73 -2.93 7.93
N GLY A 121 7.73 -3.91 7.02
CA GLY A 121 8.96 -4.40 6.38
C GLY A 121 9.42 -5.77 6.89
N SER A 122 8.96 -6.19 8.10
CA SER A 122 9.30 -7.47 8.71
C SER A 122 8.08 -8.32 9.11
N LEU A 123 6.88 -7.98 8.62
CA LEU A 123 5.61 -8.56 9.07
C LEU A 123 5.14 -9.74 8.21
N CYS A 124 5.67 -9.87 6.99
CA CYS A 124 5.30 -10.93 6.04
C CYS A 124 6.50 -11.30 5.14
N ASP A 125 6.29 -12.15 4.16
CA ASP A 125 7.37 -12.69 3.31
C ASP A 125 8.15 -11.61 2.56
N ILE A 126 7.45 -10.67 1.93
CA ILE A 126 8.04 -9.56 1.18
C ILE A 126 7.22 -8.30 1.44
N THR A 127 7.89 -7.19 1.66
CA THR A 127 7.26 -5.87 1.79
C THR A 127 7.81 -4.93 0.73
N VAL A 128 6.93 -4.12 0.12
CA VAL A 128 7.31 -3.11 -0.89
C VAL A 128 6.90 -1.74 -0.39
N PHE A 129 7.88 -0.85 -0.26
CA PHE A 129 7.69 0.57 0.08
C PHE A 129 7.76 1.46 -1.16
N SER A 130 7.05 2.57 -1.12
CA SER A 130 7.13 3.64 -2.10
C SER A 130 7.78 4.88 -1.50
N PHE A 131 8.71 5.48 -2.24
CA PHE A 131 9.35 6.76 -1.91
C PHE A 131 9.01 7.83 -2.96
N HIS A 132 7.85 7.69 -3.62
CA HIS A 132 7.32 8.71 -4.51
C HIS A 132 7.11 10.04 -3.78
N ALA A 133 7.13 11.16 -4.51
CA ALA A 133 7.10 12.52 -3.98
C ALA A 133 6.03 12.83 -2.91
N VAL A 134 4.87 12.14 -2.97
CA VAL A 134 3.76 12.36 -2.02
C VAL A 134 3.82 11.48 -0.77
N LYS A 135 4.82 10.59 -0.66
CA LYS A 135 4.93 9.65 0.47
C LYS A 135 5.57 10.29 1.69
N ASN A 136 5.41 9.64 2.83
CA ASN A 136 5.96 10.13 4.12
C ASN A 136 7.48 10.29 4.06
N LEU A 137 8.17 9.26 3.60
CA LEU A 137 9.59 9.30 3.25
C LEU A 137 9.67 9.39 1.73
N THR A 138 10.35 10.38 1.20
CA THR A 138 10.41 10.60 -0.25
C THR A 138 11.84 10.69 -0.77
N THR A 139 12.03 10.16 -1.97
CA THR A 139 13.21 10.39 -2.81
C THR A 139 12.81 11.00 -4.15
N ALA A 140 11.69 11.73 -4.23
CA ALA A 140 10.98 12.15 -5.42
C ALA A 140 10.41 10.95 -6.21
N GLU A 141 11.25 10.04 -6.65
CA GLU A 141 10.89 8.72 -7.20
C GLU A 141 11.79 7.66 -6.55
N GLY A 142 11.18 6.55 -6.12
CA GLY A 142 11.91 5.46 -5.50
C GLY A 142 11.03 4.47 -4.76
N GLY A 143 11.68 3.52 -4.14
CA GLY A 143 11.05 2.50 -3.32
C GLY A 143 12.08 1.51 -2.79
N ALA A 144 11.65 0.65 -1.90
CA ALA A 144 12.45 -0.43 -1.35
C ALA A 144 11.66 -1.74 -1.28
N ILE A 145 12.37 -2.85 -1.38
CA ILE A 145 11.85 -4.19 -1.17
C ILE A 145 12.55 -4.77 0.05
N CYS A 146 11.78 -5.17 1.08
CA CYS A 146 12.27 -5.92 2.22
C CYS A 146 11.99 -7.39 2.02
N LEU A 147 13.00 -8.23 2.18
CA LEU A 147 12.92 -9.68 2.08
C LEU A 147 12.92 -10.28 3.48
N ASN A 148 11.89 -11.07 3.81
CA ASN A 148 11.74 -11.77 5.07
C ASN A 148 11.24 -13.20 4.83
N LEU A 149 11.67 -13.80 3.72
CA LEU A 149 11.33 -15.17 3.34
C LEU A 149 11.99 -16.16 4.31
N PRO A 150 11.33 -17.30 4.61
CA PRO A 150 11.88 -18.31 5.51
C PRO A 150 13.04 -19.09 4.84
N GLU A 151 13.79 -19.82 5.64
CA GLU A 151 14.71 -20.85 5.11
C GLU A 151 13.94 -21.84 4.20
N PRO A 152 14.50 -22.31 3.09
CA PRO A 152 15.92 -22.17 2.67
C PRO A 152 16.19 -21.01 1.65
N PHE A 153 15.37 -19.97 1.60
CA PHE A 153 15.60 -18.85 0.67
C PHE A 153 16.91 -18.10 0.99
N ASN A 154 17.75 -17.92 -0.02
CA ASN A 154 18.94 -17.09 0.07
C ASN A 154 18.62 -15.65 -0.33
N HIS A 155 18.48 -14.76 0.64
CA HIS A 155 18.11 -13.35 0.41
C HIS A 155 19.14 -12.60 -0.45
N GLU A 156 20.42 -12.94 -0.33
CA GLU A 156 21.49 -12.31 -1.15
C GLU A 156 21.37 -12.67 -2.64
N GLU A 157 21.01 -13.90 -2.96
CA GLU A 157 20.76 -14.33 -4.34
C GLU A 157 19.50 -13.68 -4.92
N ILE A 158 18.44 -13.58 -4.09
CA ILE A 158 17.20 -12.88 -4.48
C ILE A 158 17.50 -11.41 -4.75
N TYR A 159 18.24 -10.75 -3.85
CA TYR A 159 18.67 -9.36 -4.02
C TYR A 159 19.40 -9.15 -5.34
N LYS A 160 20.40 -9.98 -5.66
CA LYS A 160 21.12 -9.92 -6.93
C LYS A 160 20.19 -10.09 -8.14
N THR A 161 19.26 -11.03 -8.06
CA THR A 161 18.27 -11.25 -9.13
C THR A 161 17.37 -10.03 -9.32
N LEU A 162 16.90 -9.40 -8.23
CA LEU A 162 16.09 -8.18 -8.30
C LEU A 162 16.89 -7.00 -8.87
N CYS A 163 18.17 -6.86 -8.53
CA CYS A 163 19.06 -5.86 -9.12
C CYS A 163 19.20 -6.05 -10.65
N ILE A 164 19.38 -7.28 -11.10
CA ILE A 164 19.43 -7.62 -12.54
C ILE A 164 18.11 -7.22 -13.22
N LYS A 165 16.98 -7.62 -12.64
CA LYS A 165 15.62 -7.29 -13.15
C LYS A 165 15.38 -5.78 -13.23
N SER A 166 15.88 -5.00 -12.29
CA SER A 166 15.71 -3.53 -12.23
C SER A 166 16.66 -2.77 -13.18
N LEU A 167 17.65 -3.45 -13.77
CA LEU A 167 18.67 -2.88 -14.65
C LEU A 167 18.71 -3.59 -16.02
N HIS A 168 17.59 -3.58 -16.74
CA HIS A 168 17.43 -4.16 -18.07
C HIS A 168 17.72 -5.67 -18.18
N GLY A 169 17.80 -6.42 -17.09
CA GLY A 169 18.23 -7.81 -17.09
C GLY A 169 19.75 -8.00 -17.29
N GLN A 170 20.54 -6.94 -17.09
CA GLN A 170 21.99 -7.01 -17.24
C GLN A 170 22.65 -7.67 -16.03
N ASN A 171 23.54 -8.63 -16.28
CA ASN A 171 24.27 -9.34 -15.24
C ASN A 171 25.48 -8.57 -14.65
N LYS A 172 25.76 -7.37 -15.16
CA LYS A 172 26.80 -6.45 -14.66
C LYS A 172 26.28 -5.02 -14.62
N ASP A 173 26.52 -4.34 -13.52
CA ASP A 173 26.25 -2.91 -13.37
C ASP A 173 27.33 -2.04 -14.05
N ALA A 174 27.19 -0.71 -13.97
CA ALA A 174 28.12 0.22 -14.56
C ALA A 174 29.51 0.14 -13.91
N LEU A 175 29.58 -0.01 -12.57
CA LEU A 175 30.83 -0.07 -11.82
C LEU A 175 31.64 -1.32 -12.19
N ALA A 176 31.01 -2.47 -12.28
CA ALA A 176 31.65 -3.70 -12.71
C ALA A 176 32.21 -3.61 -14.14
N LYS A 177 31.59 -2.83 -15.03
CA LYS A 177 32.05 -2.62 -16.42
C LYS A 177 33.24 -1.68 -16.54
N THR A 178 33.48 -0.79 -15.55
CA THR A 178 34.63 0.14 -15.59
C THR A 178 35.97 -0.52 -15.25
N GLN A 179 35.97 -1.73 -14.73
CA GLN A 179 37.21 -2.48 -14.50
C GLN A 179 37.88 -2.87 -15.81
N LEU A 180 39.19 -2.71 -15.87
CA LEU A 180 39.98 -3.01 -17.07
C LEU A 180 39.71 -4.44 -17.61
N GLY A 181 39.30 -4.52 -18.86
CA GLY A 181 39.02 -5.81 -19.55
C GLY A 181 37.61 -6.37 -19.24
N ASN A 182 36.78 -5.73 -18.42
CA ASN A 182 35.48 -6.25 -17.96
C ASN A 182 34.27 -5.65 -18.71
N TRP A 183 34.44 -5.20 -19.95
CA TRP A 183 33.40 -4.56 -20.74
C TRP A 183 32.25 -5.49 -21.19
N ARG A 184 32.50 -6.80 -21.26
CA ARG A 184 31.53 -7.79 -21.73
C ARG A 184 30.49 -8.03 -20.64
N TYR A 185 29.21 -7.94 -21.01
CA TYR A 185 28.07 -8.26 -20.19
C TYR A 185 27.05 -9.07 -20.99
N ASP A 186 26.09 -9.66 -20.32
CA ASP A 186 24.95 -10.35 -20.93
C ASP A 186 23.64 -9.76 -20.41
N VAL A 187 22.57 -9.89 -21.21
CA VAL A 187 21.20 -9.58 -20.84
C VAL A 187 20.46 -10.90 -20.71
N THR A 188 20.28 -11.35 -19.47
CA THR A 188 19.73 -12.69 -19.17
C THR A 188 18.22 -12.77 -19.27
N GLU A 189 17.54 -11.60 -19.21
CA GLU A 189 16.09 -11.48 -19.37
C GLU A 189 15.69 -10.07 -19.82
N ALA A 190 14.46 -9.89 -20.32
CA ALA A 190 13.90 -8.58 -20.60
C ALA A 190 13.50 -7.88 -19.29
N GLY A 191 14.47 -7.26 -18.61
CA GLY A 191 14.27 -6.56 -17.35
C GLY A 191 13.75 -5.13 -17.52
N TYR A 192 13.57 -4.44 -16.40
CA TYR A 192 13.10 -3.06 -16.32
C TYR A 192 14.27 -2.09 -16.18
N LYS A 193 14.00 -0.79 -16.33
CA LYS A 193 14.91 0.28 -15.92
C LYS A 193 14.25 1.06 -14.78
N CYS A 194 14.48 0.59 -13.56
CA CYS A 194 13.87 1.15 -12.34
C CYS A 194 14.83 1.12 -11.13
N ASN A 195 16.14 1.06 -11.35
CA ASN A 195 17.11 1.20 -10.28
C ASN A 195 17.12 2.64 -9.75
N MET A 196 17.24 2.80 -8.43
CA MET A 196 17.44 4.10 -7.80
C MET A 196 18.79 4.70 -8.22
N THR A 197 18.83 6.00 -8.46
CA THR A 197 20.09 6.73 -8.73
C THR A 197 20.72 7.22 -7.42
N ASP A 198 22.03 7.47 -7.42
CA ASP A 198 22.76 7.94 -6.25
C ASP A 198 22.22 9.29 -5.72
N ILE A 199 21.74 10.16 -6.63
CA ILE A 199 21.12 11.46 -6.24
C ILE A 199 19.86 11.21 -5.41
N LEU A 200 18.98 10.32 -5.85
CA LEU A 200 17.74 9.99 -5.13
C LEU A 200 18.05 9.25 -3.83
N ALA A 201 19.05 8.36 -3.84
CA ALA A 201 19.51 7.67 -2.64
C ALA A 201 20.08 8.63 -1.58
N ALA A 202 20.81 9.66 -2.00
CA ALA A 202 21.34 10.68 -1.10
C ALA A 202 20.22 11.48 -0.41
N ILE A 203 19.13 11.81 -1.12
CA ILE A 203 17.93 12.41 -0.52
C ILE A 203 17.34 11.46 0.53
N GLY A 204 17.18 10.17 0.17
CA GLY A 204 16.61 9.16 1.07
C GLY A 204 17.41 8.94 2.35
N LEU A 205 18.74 9.07 2.30
CA LEU A 205 19.58 8.97 3.50
C LEU A 205 19.26 10.08 4.50
N ILE A 206 19.10 11.31 4.05
CA ILE A 206 18.75 12.44 4.92
C ILE A 206 17.31 12.31 5.45
N GLU A 207 16.38 11.89 4.60
CA GLU A 207 14.99 11.66 5.00
C GLU A 207 14.87 10.58 6.09
N ILE A 208 15.63 9.48 5.97
CA ILE A 208 15.58 8.37 6.93
C ILE A 208 16.17 8.74 8.29
N GLU A 209 17.24 9.58 8.32
CA GLU A 209 17.87 10.05 9.55
C GLU A 209 16.94 10.88 10.43
N ARG A 210 16.02 11.63 9.82
CA ARG A 210 15.06 12.50 10.52
C ARG A 210 13.65 11.92 10.62
N TYR A 211 13.42 10.72 10.09
CA TYR A 211 12.09 10.21 9.88
C TYR A 211 11.31 9.97 11.18
N ASP A 212 11.88 9.24 12.13
CA ASP A 212 11.18 8.82 13.34
C ASP A 212 10.95 9.98 14.32
N GLU A 213 11.99 10.79 14.59
CA GLU A 213 11.98 11.80 15.64
C GLU A 213 11.39 13.15 15.20
N ASP A 214 11.29 13.39 13.90
CA ASP A 214 10.85 14.67 13.34
C ASP A 214 9.59 14.50 12.47
N MET A 215 9.69 13.75 11.38
CA MET A 215 8.62 13.68 10.39
C MET A 215 7.41 12.89 10.88
N LEU A 216 7.61 11.77 11.55
CA LEU A 216 6.54 10.90 12.03
C LEU A 216 5.78 11.56 13.19
N GLU A 217 6.52 12.18 14.11
CA GLU A 217 5.95 12.93 15.25
C GLU A 217 5.09 14.10 14.79
N LYS A 218 5.53 14.87 13.79
CA LYS A 218 4.74 15.98 13.23
C LYS A 218 3.45 15.48 12.58
N ARG A 219 3.50 14.35 11.85
CA ARG A 219 2.32 13.73 11.25
C ARG A 219 1.34 13.23 12.31
N LYS A 220 1.85 12.62 13.38
CA LYS A 220 1.03 12.20 14.52
C LYS A 220 0.31 13.39 15.14
N ALA A 221 1.01 14.48 15.40
CA ALA A 221 0.41 15.68 15.98
C ALA A 221 -0.74 16.25 15.13
N ILE A 222 -0.62 16.19 13.77
CA ILE A 222 -1.70 16.58 12.87
C ILE A 222 -2.91 15.63 13.00
N PHE A 223 -2.67 14.32 13.07
CA PHE A 223 -3.74 13.33 13.25
C PHE A 223 -4.47 13.51 14.56
N ASP A 224 -3.74 13.73 15.65
CA ASP A 224 -4.31 13.99 16.99
C ASP A 224 -5.16 15.25 16.97
N ALA A 225 -4.67 16.36 16.40
CA ALA A 225 -5.41 17.61 16.29
C ALA A 225 -6.71 17.46 15.48
N TYR A 226 -6.69 16.74 14.36
CA TYR A 226 -7.90 16.45 13.59
C TYR A 226 -8.88 15.60 14.39
N SER A 227 -8.41 14.53 15.02
CA SER A 227 -9.25 13.62 15.79
C SER A 227 -9.90 14.32 16.98
N ASP A 228 -9.14 15.14 17.72
CA ASP A 228 -9.63 15.94 18.84
C ASP A 228 -10.68 16.98 18.39
N ALA A 229 -10.53 17.52 17.20
CA ALA A 229 -11.48 18.48 16.67
C ALA A 229 -12.78 17.82 16.21
N PHE A 230 -12.70 16.73 15.44
CA PHE A 230 -13.85 16.12 14.75
C PHE A 230 -14.64 15.16 15.64
N ALA A 231 -14.00 14.46 16.59
CA ALA A 231 -14.69 13.56 17.53
C ALA A 231 -15.77 14.26 18.40
N LYS A 232 -15.78 15.58 18.43
CA LYS A 232 -16.81 16.38 19.13
C LYS A 232 -18.16 16.42 18.41
N TYR A 233 -18.22 15.94 17.16
CA TYR A 233 -19.41 16.03 16.32
C TYR A 233 -19.81 14.64 15.82
N ASP A 234 -21.04 14.24 16.10
CA ASP A 234 -21.56 12.90 15.77
C ASP A 234 -21.59 12.59 14.27
N CYS A 235 -21.61 13.63 13.41
CA CYS A 235 -21.63 13.45 11.96
C CYS A 235 -20.29 13.00 11.38
N PHE A 236 -19.18 13.17 12.10
CA PHE A 236 -17.86 12.74 11.66
C PHE A 236 -17.48 11.38 12.24
N GLU A 237 -16.87 10.56 11.42
CA GLU A 237 -16.29 9.26 11.80
C GLU A 237 -14.77 9.36 11.61
N VAL A 238 -14.06 9.60 12.73
CA VAL A 238 -12.61 9.71 12.73
C VAL A 238 -11.95 8.35 12.45
N PRO A 239 -10.82 8.29 11.71
CA PRO A 239 -10.14 7.03 11.44
C PRO A 239 -9.53 6.45 12.71
N VAL A 240 -9.43 5.12 12.77
CA VAL A 240 -8.58 4.43 13.74
C VAL A 240 -7.15 4.47 13.21
N TYR A 241 -6.22 5.03 13.96
CA TYR A 241 -4.81 5.12 13.60
C TYR A 241 -3.87 4.59 14.68
N GLU A 242 -4.40 4.31 15.87
CA GLU A 242 -3.69 3.64 16.97
C GLU A 242 -4.62 2.65 17.69
N THR A 243 -4.07 1.50 18.04
CA THR A 243 -4.65 0.49 18.90
C THR A 243 -3.55 -0.08 19.81
N PRO A 244 -3.86 -0.93 20.81
CA PRO A 244 -2.80 -1.58 21.61
C PRO A 244 -1.76 -2.34 20.77
N ASP A 245 -2.16 -2.86 19.60
CA ASP A 245 -1.32 -3.70 18.74
C ASP A 245 -0.80 -2.98 17.48
N LYS A 246 -1.37 -1.83 17.11
CA LYS A 246 -1.08 -1.16 15.84
C LYS A 246 -0.85 0.33 16.03
N THR A 247 0.18 0.84 15.37
CA THR A 247 0.45 2.28 15.25
C THR A 247 0.63 2.64 13.78
N SER A 248 -0.13 3.62 13.30
CA SER A 248 -0.05 4.12 11.93
C SER A 248 1.26 4.86 11.65
N SER A 249 1.62 5.00 10.39
CA SER A 249 2.59 5.98 9.91
C SER A 249 1.98 7.35 9.62
N TYR A 250 0.69 7.52 9.84
CA TYR A 250 -0.04 8.79 9.69
C TYR A 250 0.10 9.39 8.27
N HIS A 251 -0.12 8.56 7.24
CA HIS A 251 0.10 9.00 5.85
C HIS A 251 -1.05 9.85 5.30
N VAL A 252 -2.27 9.35 5.39
CA VAL A 252 -3.51 10.02 4.95
C VAL A 252 -4.51 10.01 6.10
N TYR A 253 -5.19 11.12 6.36
CA TYR A 253 -6.28 11.18 7.33
C TYR A 253 -7.63 10.99 6.61
N PRO A 254 -8.19 9.77 6.55
CA PRO A 254 -9.42 9.47 5.83
C PRO A 254 -10.65 9.74 6.72
N LEU A 255 -11.07 10.99 6.79
CA LEU A 255 -12.28 11.36 7.52
C LEU A 255 -13.53 10.86 6.77
N ARG A 256 -14.43 10.17 7.46
CA ARG A 256 -15.75 9.83 6.90
C ARG A 256 -16.85 10.68 7.49
N ILE A 257 -17.85 10.99 6.66
CA ILE A 257 -19.06 11.70 7.10
C ILE A 257 -20.22 10.71 7.12
N LYS A 258 -20.91 10.61 8.26
CA LYS A 258 -21.98 9.63 8.46
C LYS A 258 -23.25 10.00 7.68
N GLY A 259 -23.87 8.99 7.08
CA GLY A 259 -25.23 9.11 6.52
C GLY A 259 -25.34 9.90 5.22
N ILE A 260 -24.24 10.18 4.54
CA ILE A 260 -24.23 10.89 3.25
C ILE A 260 -24.03 9.94 2.07
N THR A 261 -24.46 10.39 0.89
CA THR A 261 -24.17 9.73 -0.40
C THR A 261 -22.85 10.24 -1.01
N GLU A 262 -22.39 9.58 -2.06
CA GLU A 262 -21.21 10.01 -2.85
C GLU A 262 -21.41 11.43 -3.41
N GLU A 263 -22.59 11.72 -3.97
CA GLU A 263 -22.91 13.04 -4.51
C GLU A 263 -22.90 14.13 -3.41
N GLN A 264 -23.42 13.81 -2.24
CA GLN A 264 -23.38 14.74 -1.10
C GLN A 264 -21.94 14.97 -0.62
N ARG A 265 -21.10 13.91 -0.56
CA ARG A 265 -19.67 14.03 -0.26
C ARG A 265 -18.98 14.98 -1.25
N ASP A 266 -19.23 14.81 -2.54
CA ASP A 266 -18.62 15.66 -3.58
C ASP A 266 -19.06 17.13 -3.45
N GLN A 267 -20.34 17.37 -3.09
CA GLN A 267 -20.83 18.72 -2.82
C GLN A 267 -20.16 19.34 -1.57
N LEU A 268 -19.94 18.55 -0.52
CA LEU A 268 -19.24 18.99 0.68
C LEU A 268 -17.77 19.28 0.41
N MET A 269 -17.10 18.47 -0.40
CA MET A 269 -15.74 18.78 -0.85
C MET A 269 -15.67 20.10 -1.61
N GLN A 270 -16.67 20.41 -2.46
CA GLN A 270 -16.73 21.69 -3.14
C GLN A 270 -16.84 22.86 -2.13
N LYS A 271 -17.56 22.70 -1.04
CA LYS A 271 -17.64 23.71 0.05
C LYS A 271 -16.28 23.93 0.74
N ILE A 272 -15.47 22.88 0.87
CA ILE A 272 -14.10 23.00 1.39
C ILE A 272 -13.21 23.73 0.38
N PHE A 273 -13.30 23.43 -0.91
CA PHE A 273 -12.54 24.12 -1.97
C PHE A 273 -12.87 25.61 -2.05
N GLU A 274 -14.14 26.01 -1.86
CA GLU A 274 -14.57 27.41 -1.80
C GLU A 274 -13.89 28.19 -0.66
N GLN A 275 -13.36 27.47 0.36
CA GLN A 275 -12.59 28.05 1.46
C GLN A 275 -11.06 27.97 1.24
N GLU A 276 -10.63 27.66 0.01
CA GLU A 276 -9.22 27.54 -0.40
C GLU A 276 -8.46 26.44 0.39
N VAL A 277 -9.16 25.37 0.79
CA VAL A 277 -8.59 24.17 1.38
C VAL A 277 -8.66 23.06 0.34
N THR A 278 -7.54 22.39 0.08
CA THR A 278 -7.48 21.27 -0.86
C THR A 278 -7.65 19.95 -0.09
N VAL A 279 -8.64 19.16 -0.51
CA VAL A 279 -8.89 17.79 -0.02
C VAL A 279 -8.95 16.82 -1.19
N ASN A 280 -8.92 15.53 -0.91
CA ASN A 280 -8.94 14.49 -1.93
C ASN A 280 -9.79 13.30 -1.48
N VAL A 281 -9.82 12.24 -2.28
CA VAL A 281 -10.38 10.92 -1.92
C VAL A 281 -9.33 9.86 -2.25
N HIS A 282 -8.90 9.10 -1.27
CA HIS A 282 -7.94 8.00 -1.43
C HIS A 282 -8.61 6.68 -1.03
N PHE A 283 -9.12 5.89 -1.99
CA PHE A 283 -9.03 6.03 -3.45
C PHE A 283 -10.39 5.75 -4.11
N ILE A 284 -10.55 6.09 -5.40
CA ILE A 284 -11.64 5.51 -6.19
C ILE A 284 -11.43 4.00 -6.23
N PRO A 285 -12.41 3.18 -5.79
CA PRO A 285 -12.27 1.72 -5.77
C PRO A 285 -11.92 1.12 -7.12
N LEU A 286 -11.06 0.10 -7.12
CA LEU A 286 -10.62 -0.54 -8.36
C LEU A 286 -11.78 -0.97 -9.28
N PRO A 287 -12.88 -1.58 -8.78
CA PRO A 287 -14.01 -1.97 -9.62
C PRO A 287 -14.70 -0.80 -10.34
N MET A 288 -14.53 0.44 -9.87
CA MET A 288 -15.09 1.64 -10.50
C MET A 288 -14.21 2.21 -11.61
N LEU A 289 -12.93 1.84 -11.66
CA LEU A 289 -12.00 2.28 -12.70
C LEU A 289 -12.28 1.59 -14.03
N SER A 290 -12.24 2.32 -15.14
CA SER A 290 -12.64 1.83 -16.47
C SER A 290 -11.94 0.53 -16.88
N VAL A 291 -10.64 0.39 -16.58
CA VAL A 291 -9.87 -0.81 -16.92
C VAL A 291 -10.40 -2.08 -16.24
N TYR A 292 -10.88 -1.99 -15.00
CA TYR A 292 -11.42 -3.11 -14.25
C TYR A 292 -12.91 -3.30 -14.50
N LYS A 293 -13.66 -2.21 -14.63
CA LYS A 293 -15.08 -2.22 -15.06
C LYS A 293 -15.26 -2.96 -16.38
N ASN A 294 -14.39 -2.68 -17.36
CA ASN A 294 -14.39 -3.36 -18.67
C ASN A 294 -13.99 -4.85 -18.59
N LYS A 295 -13.35 -5.28 -17.52
CA LYS A 295 -13.05 -6.70 -17.22
C LYS A 295 -14.18 -7.40 -16.45
N GLY A 296 -15.29 -6.71 -16.17
CA GLY A 296 -16.47 -7.27 -15.52
C GLY A 296 -16.51 -7.14 -14.00
N TYR A 297 -15.56 -6.43 -13.36
CA TYR A 297 -15.66 -6.13 -11.94
C TYR A 297 -16.77 -5.13 -11.69
N LYS A 298 -17.53 -5.34 -10.60
CA LYS A 298 -18.71 -4.54 -10.23
C LYS A 298 -18.57 -4.09 -8.78
N ILE A 299 -18.77 -2.81 -8.52
CA ILE A 299 -18.64 -2.24 -7.18
C ILE A 299 -19.67 -2.82 -6.19
N GLU A 300 -20.81 -3.23 -6.67
CA GLU A 300 -21.89 -3.82 -5.87
C GLU A 300 -21.47 -5.12 -5.16
N ASN A 301 -20.38 -5.76 -5.62
CA ASN A 301 -19.81 -6.94 -4.97
C ASN A 301 -18.91 -6.60 -3.76
N TYR A 302 -18.64 -5.30 -3.51
CA TYR A 302 -17.74 -4.80 -2.49
C TYR A 302 -18.41 -3.69 -1.66
N PRO A 303 -19.47 -4.04 -0.90
CA PRO A 303 -20.32 -3.05 -0.24
C PRO A 303 -19.58 -2.22 0.82
N VAL A 304 -18.64 -2.80 1.58
CA VAL A 304 -17.85 -2.05 2.58
C VAL A 304 -16.85 -1.11 1.89
N THR A 305 -16.23 -1.56 0.80
CA THR A 305 -15.39 -0.71 -0.06
C THR A 305 -16.17 0.52 -0.54
N TYR A 306 -17.40 0.32 -1.04
CA TYR A 306 -18.21 1.45 -1.52
C TYR A 306 -18.67 2.37 -0.40
N ASP A 307 -19.10 1.82 0.74
CA ASP A 307 -19.49 2.61 1.91
C ASP A 307 -18.33 3.49 2.42
N ASN A 308 -17.14 2.93 2.56
CA ASN A 308 -15.96 3.69 2.92
C ASN A 308 -15.67 4.82 1.92
N TYR A 309 -15.63 4.50 0.62
CA TYR A 309 -15.32 5.45 -0.46
C TYR A 309 -16.35 6.58 -0.56
N SER A 310 -17.64 6.24 -0.54
CA SER A 310 -18.72 7.21 -0.80
C SER A 310 -18.79 8.33 0.25
N ARG A 311 -18.23 8.11 1.43
CA ARG A 311 -18.30 9.01 2.58
C ARG A 311 -16.96 9.61 2.98
N GLU A 312 -15.85 9.16 2.37
CA GLU A 312 -14.49 9.54 2.74
C GLU A 312 -14.06 10.85 2.10
N ILE A 313 -13.40 11.69 2.90
CA ILE A 313 -12.65 12.89 2.49
C ILE A 313 -11.26 12.79 3.11
N SER A 314 -10.23 12.71 2.27
CA SER A 314 -8.84 12.72 2.70
C SER A 314 -8.35 14.12 3.01
N LEU A 315 -7.99 14.37 4.25
CA LEU A 315 -7.48 15.65 4.71
C LEU A 315 -5.96 15.77 4.51
N PRO A 316 -5.44 17.00 4.29
CA PRO A 316 -4.02 17.21 4.08
C PRO A 316 -3.19 16.86 5.32
N VAL A 317 -2.15 16.02 5.12
CA VAL A 317 -1.16 15.67 6.14
C VAL A 317 0.22 15.71 5.48
N TYR A 318 1.01 16.72 5.78
CA TYR A 318 2.40 16.86 5.30
C TYR A 318 3.24 17.59 6.33
N PHE A 319 4.56 17.43 6.25
CA PHE A 319 5.51 17.91 7.26
C PHE A 319 5.43 19.44 7.47
N ASP A 320 5.35 20.22 6.39
CA ASP A 320 5.36 21.69 6.45
C ASP A 320 3.97 22.30 6.70
N LEU A 321 2.94 21.51 7.06
CA LEU A 321 1.62 22.04 7.41
C LEU A 321 1.74 22.88 8.68
N THR A 322 1.51 24.21 8.54
CA THR A 322 1.57 25.14 9.68
C THR A 322 0.35 25.03 10.57
N ASP A 323 0.45 25.49 11.82
CA ASP A 323 -0.67 25.46 12.76
C ASP A 323 -1.85 26.33 12.26
N GLU A 324 -1.58 27.43 11.56
CA GLU A 324 -2.60 28.29 10.94
C GLU A 324 -3.32 27.54 9.80
N GLN A 325 -2.57 26.84 8.96
CA GLN A 325 -3.16 26.00 7.89
C GLN A 325 -3.97 24.84 8.46
N LEU A 326 -3.45 24.19 9.50
CA LEU A 326 -4.15 23.11 10.22
C LEU A 326 -5.47 23.61 10.82
N ALA A 327 -5.47 24.77 11.48
CA ALA A 327 -6.67 25.41 12.02
C ALA A 327 -7.67 25.72 10.89
N LYS A 328 -7.21 26.27 9.76
CA LYS A 328 -8.06 26.57 8.60
C LYS A 328 -8.73 25.29 8.05
N VAL A 329 -8.00 24.18 7.95
CA VAL A 329 -8.58 22.89 7.53
C VAL A 329 -9.67 22.44 8.51
N ILE A 330 -9.39 22.48 9.82
CA ILE A 330 -10.34 22.09 10.86
C ILE A 330 -11.61 22.95 10.79
N GLU A 331 -11.48 24.26 10.72
CA GLU A 331 -12.62 25.20 10.62
C GLU A 331 -13.45 24.91 9.38
N SER A 332 -12.82 24.72 8.23
CA SER A 332 -13.49 24.42 6.96
C SER A 332 -14.29 23.12 7.04
N VAL A 333 -13.72 22.05 7.61
CA VAL A 333 -14.40 20.76 7.76
C VAL A 333 -15.53 20.85 8.79
N VAL A 334 -15.30 21.50 9.94
CA VAL A 334 -16.34 21.67 10.97
C VAL A 334 -17.52 22.49 10.46
N SER A 335 -17.30 23.46 9.55
CA SER A 335 -18.38 24.23 8.95
C SER A 335 -19.37 23.38 8.14
N LEU A 336 -18.95 22.19 7.67
CA LEU A 336 -19.79 21.26 6.89
C LEU A 336 -21.03 20.81 7.66
N LYS A 337 -20.97 20.76 9.00
CA LYS A 337 -22.13 20.42 9.84
C LYS A 337 -23.38 21.29 9.56
N ASN A 338 -23.19 22.48 8.98
CA ASN A 338 -24.30 23.37 8.64
C ASN A 338 -25.02 22.95 7.34
N TYR A 339 -24.49 21.97 6.62
CA TYR A 339 -25.00 21.47 5.35
C TYR A 339 -25.48 20.01 5.45
N LEU A 340 -25.26 19.36 6.60
CA LEU A 340 -25.72 18.01 6.92
C LEU A 340 -27.07 18.05 7.64
#